data_a6d388fcc42747611a455395d9a2db9a
#
_entry.id   a6d388fcc42747611a455395d9a2db9a
#
_cell.length_a   1.000
_cell.length_b   1.000
_cell.length_c   1.000
_cell.angle_alpha   90.00
_cell.angle_beta   90.00
_cell.angle_gamma   90.00
#
_symmetry.space_group_name_H-M   'P 1'
#
loop_
_entity.id
_entity.type
_entity.pdbx_description
1 polymer ?
#
loop_
_entity_poly.entity_id
_entity_poly.type
_entity_poly.pdbx_seq_one_letter_code
_entity_poly.pdbx_strand_id
1 'polypeptide(L)'
;YEQLMHDLEIKQEIASRIDSMNKYLPNLIGKLQELELQGIFVITKYEEMYPLLLKKKMKKDAPLFLYYCGDIHLINTTMVGIAGPNRSNHRIDQNTKRVVEKIYEEDYTLIAGINRGVDKTAIRHQLKLGGKVVNFSSSDFMTTMKEYQRAIKNGQLLLVSEQGPAQHFDAYQAMITNQYMFSLSECMIIMYSQVNSGGIWLSAMQNFKEKWTR
;
A
#
# COMPACT_ATOMS: atom_id res chain seq x y z
N TYR A 1 -23.63 -15.81 20.90
CA TYR A 1 -23.07 -17.17 20.94
C TYR A 1 -24.03 -18.18 20.32
N GLU A 2 -25.25 -18.29 20.85
CA GLU A 2 -26.29 -19.25 20.39
C GLU A 2 -26.63 -19.04 18.91
N GLN A 3 -26.78 -17.80 18.44
CA GLN A 3 -26.99 -17.48 17.02
C GLN A 3 -25.84 -17.98 16.13
N LEU A 4 -24.59 -17.81 16.56
CA LEU A 4 -23.42 -18.29 15.79
C LEU A 4 -23.42 -19.81 15.66
N MET A 5 -23.87 -20.51 16.67
CA MET A 5 -23.95 -21.97 16.68
C MET A 5 -25.11 -22.51 15.84
N HIS A 6 -26.28 -21.87 15.94
CA HIS A 6 -27.49 -22.38 15.35
C HIS A 6 -27.70 -21.90 13.90
N ASP A 7 -27.52 -20.61 13.66
CA ASP A 7 -27.90 -20.01 12.36
C ASP A 7 -26.76 -20.11 11.30
N LEU A 8 -25.49 -20.20 11.76
CA LEU A 8 -24.33 -20.21 10.87
C LEU A 8 -23.55 -21.54 10.87
N GLU A 9 -24.03 -22.56 11.59
CA GLU A 9 -23.39 -23.88 11.73
C GLU A 9 -21.88 -23.83 12.08
N ILE A 10 -21.48 -22.79 12.83
CA ILE A 10 -20.09 -22.58 13.22
C ILE A 10 -19.69 -23.54 14.33
N LYS A 11 -18.54 -24.19 14.20
CA LYS A 11 -17.99 -25.08 15.21
C LYS A 11 -17.91 -24.38 16.58
N GLN A 12 -18.27 -25.08 17.65
CA GLN A 12 -18.31 -24.56 19.03
C GLN A 12 -17.03 -23.86 19.46
N GLU A 13 -15.86 -24.38 19.06
CA GLU A 13 -14.56 -23.80 19.34
C GLU A 13 -14.41 -22.40 18.73
N ILE A 14 -14.84 -22.24 17.47
CA ILE A 14 -14.78 -20.96 16.74
C ILE A 14 -15.77 -19.97 17.36
N ALA A 15 -16.99 -20.38 17.65
CA ALA A 15 -18.00 -19.56 18.29
C ALA A 15 -17.53 -19.04 19.65
N SER A 16 -16.95 -19.90 20.48
CA SER A 16 -16.36 -19.53 21.79
C SER A 16 -15.24 -18.53 21.65
N ARG A 17 -14.40 -18.69 20.62
CA ARG A 17 -13.30 -17.76 20.33
C ARG A 17 -13.82 -16.39 19.91
N ILE A 18 -14.82 -16.34 19.04
CA ILE A 18 -15.47 -15.08 18.62
C ILE A 18 -16.07 -14.37 19.84
N ASP A 19 -16.82 -15.09 20.67
CA ASP A 19 -17.42 -14.54 21.88
C ASP A 19 -16.39 -13.98 22.85
N SER A 20 -15.27 -14.71 23.06
CA SER A 20 -14.18 -14.24 23.90
C SER A 20 -13.50 -12.98 23.37
N MET A 21 -13.54 -12.73 22.05
CA MET A 21 -12.98 -11.52 21.43
C MET A 21 -13.92 -10.31 21.53
N ASN A 22 -15.23 -10.52 21.71
CA ASN A 22 -16.22 -9.44 21.80
C ASN A 22 -15.92 -8.45 22.94
N LYS A 23 -15.31 -8.91 24.03
CA LYS A 23 -14.88 -8.03 25.14
C LYS A 23 -13.86 -6.96 24.73
N TYR A 24 -13.15 -7.14 23.61
CA TYR A 24 -12.17 -6.17 23.12
C TYR A 24 -12.78 -5.16 22.15
N LEU A 25 -14.01 -5.38 21.65
CA LEU A 25 -14.67 -4.52 20.67
C LEU A 25 -14.76 -3.05 21.10
N PRO A 26 -15.17 -2.71 22.35
CA PRO A 26 -15.25 -1.30 22.75
C PRO A 26 -13.91 -0.56 22.63
N ASN A 27 -12.82 -1.23 23.04
CA ASN A 27 -11.46 -0.66 22.92
C ASN A 27 -11.04 -0.51 21.45
N LEU A 28 -11.34 -1.50 20.60
CA LEU A 28 -11.05 -1.45 19.17
C LEU A 28 -11.82 -0.32 18.48
N ILE A 29 -13.12 -0.19 18.80
CA ILE A 29 -13.95 0.91 18.26
C ILE A 29 -13.37 2.27 18.66
N GLY A 30 -12.99 2.45 19.93
CA GLY A 30 -12.35 3.69 20.38
C GLY A 30 -11.06 4.02 19.61
N LYS A 31 -10.21 3.02 19.39
CA LYS A 31 -8.97 3.19 18.59
C LYS A 31 -9.25 3.54 17.13
N LEU A 32 -10.26 2.94 16.51
CA LEU A 32 -10.65 3.27 15.14
C LEU A 32 -11.18 4.70 15.05
N GLN A 33 -12.00 5.13 15.99
CA GLN A 33 -12.49 6.52 16.07
C GLN A 33 -11.35 7.53 16.26
N GLU A 34 -10.35 7.22 17.09
CA GLU A 34 -9.15 8.06 17.25
C GLU A 34 -8.36 8.20 15.94
N LEU A 35 -8.25 7.11 15.15
CA LEU A 35 -7.61 7.15 13.84
C LEU A 35 -8.42 7.97 12.83
N GLU A 36 -9.74 7.81 12.81
CA GLU A 36 -10.64 8.59 11.94
C GLU A 36 -10.55 10.09 12.21
N LEU A 37 -10.48 10.49 13.48
CA LEU A 37 -10.26 11.89 13.87
C LEU A 37 -8.92 12.45 13.35
N GLN A 38 -7.94 11.58 13.12
CA GLN A 38 -6.66 11.93 12.50
C GLN A 38 -6.69 11.86 10.97
N GLY A 39 -7.82 11.47 10.36
CA GLY A 39 -7.97 11.27 8.92
C GLY A 39 -7.37 9.97 8.41
N ILE A 40 -7.22 8.97 9.29
CA ILE A 40 -6.74 7.64 8.98
C ILE A 40 -7.90 6.66 9.08
N PHE A 41 -8.18 5.96 8.01
CA PHE A 41 -9.27 5.02 7.90
C PHE A 41 -8.75 3.61 7.74
N VAL A 42 -9.62 2.63 7.97
CA VAL A 42 -9.34 1.21 7.75
C VAL A 42 -10.32 0.67 6.73
N ILE A 43 -9.82 -0.10 5.78
CA ILE A 43 -10.64 -0.84 4.83
C ILE A 43 -10.33 -2.32 4.94
N THR A 44 -11.36 -3.16 4.96
CA THR A 44 -11.22 -4.61 5.07
C THR A 44 -11.36 -5.30 3.72
N LYS A 45 -10.79 -6.50 3.58
CA LYS A 45 -10.85 -7.34 2.38
C LYS A 45 -12.26 -7.64 1.87
N TYR A 46 -13.27 -7.43 2.72
CA TYR A 46 -14.66 -7.74 2.43
C TYR A 46 -15.46 -6.52 1.93
N GLU A 47 -14.88 -5.34 1.98
CA GLU A 47 -15.52 -4.10 1.51
C GLU A 47 -15.33 -3.88 0.01
N GLU A 48 -16.29 -3.19 -0.60
CA GLU A 48 -16.35 -2.94 -2.05
C GLU A 48 -15.13 -2.17 -2.56
N MET A 49 -14.69 -1.17 -1.79
CA MET A 49 -13.55 -0.32 -2.17
C MET A 49 -12.18 -0.97 -1.94
N TYR A 50 -12.13 -2.18 -1.36
CA TYR A 50 -10.87 -2.89 -1.21
C TYR A 50 -10.22 -3.15 -2.58
N PRO A 51 -8.86 -3.04 -2.72
CA PRO A 51 -8.17 -3.18 -4.01
C PRO A 51 -8.45 -4.53 -4.69
N LEU A 52 -9.25 -4.51 -5.76
CA LEU A 52 -9.69 -5.72 -6.46
C LEU A 52 -8.51 -6.51 -7.04
N LEU A 53 -7.51 -5.82 -7.61
CA LEU A 53 -6.32 -6.46 -8.16
C LEU A 53 -5.51 -7.17 -7.08
N LEU A 54 -5.37 -6.56 -5.91
CA LEU A 54 -4.68 -7.18 -4.77
C LEU A 54 -5.39 -8.45 -4.32
N LYS A 55 -6.71 -8.38 -4.16
CA LYS A 55 -7.54 -9.54 -3.80
C LYS A 55 -7.45 -10.66 -4.83
N LYS A 56 -7.48 -10.33 -6.13
CA LYS A 56 -7.45 -11.28 -7.23
C LYS A 56 -6.07 -11.95 -7.39
N LYS A 57 -4.98 -11.18 -7.33
CA LYS A 57 -3.63 -11.66 -7.60
C LYS A 57 -2.99 -12.33 -6.37
N MET A 58 -3.21 -11.79 -5.16
CA MET A 58 -2.62 -12.33 -3.93
C MET A 58 -3.51 -13.39 -3.24
N LYS A 59 -4.80 -13.45 -3.57
CA LYS A 59 -5.77 -14.43 -3.05
C LYS A 59 -5.78 -14.50 -1.52
N LYS A 60 -5.35 -15.64 -0.95
CA LYS A 60 -5.27 -15.86 0.50
C LYS A 60 -4.22 -14.97 1.19
N ASP A 61 -3.18 -14.61 0.46
CA ASP A 61 -2.06 -13.79 0.96
C ASP A 61 -2.33 -12.28 0.88
N ALA A 62 -3.51 -11.87 0.32
CA ALA A 62 -3.95 -10.48 0.37
C ALA A 62 -4.22 -10.06 1.82
N PRO A 63 -3.77 -8.87 2.27
CA PRO A 63 -3.98 -8.39 3.62
C PRO A 63 -5.47 -8.34 3.98
N LEU A 64 -5.81 -8.70 5.22
CA LEU A 64 -7.20 -8.70 5.68
C LEU A 64 -7.77 -7.29 5.80
N PHE A 65 -6.93 -6.32 6.08
CA PHE A 65 -7.28 -4.91 6.17
C PHE A 65 -6.09 -4.03 5.79
N LEU A 66 -6.38 -2.80 5.41
CA LEU A 66 -5.40 -1.77 5.09
C LEU A 66 -5.77 -0.48 5.82
N TYR A 67 -4.78 0.20 6.38
CA TYR A 67 -4.89 1.58 6.81
C TYR A 67 -4.70 2.50 5.61
N TYR A 68 -5.48 3.57 5.54
CA TYR A 68 -5.31 4.55 4.47
C TYR A 68 -5.61 5.99 4.91
N CYS A 69 -5.06 6.93 4.18
CA CYS A 69 -5.33 8.36 4.31
C CYS A 69 -5.34 9.02 2.92
N GLY A 70 -6.40 9.73 2.59
CA GLY A 70 -6.63 10.33 1.27
C GLY A 70 -7.78 9.71 0.49
N ASP A 71 -7.83 9.96 -0.82
CA ASP A 71 -8.90 9.47 -1.69
C ASP A 71 -8.73 7.98 -2.01
N ILE A 72 -9.54 7.13 -1.40
CA ILE A 72 -9.49 5.67 -1.57
C ILE A 72 -9.76 5.23 -3.01
N HIS A 73 -10.48 6.02 -3.82
CA HIS A 73 -10.76 5.68 -5.21
C HIS A 73 -9.48 5.52 -6.06
N LEU A 74 -8.39 6.19 -5.68
CA LEU A 74 -7.11 6.08 -6.37
C LEU A 74 -6.55 4.65 -6.39
N ILE A 75 -6.89 3.80 -5.39
CA ILE A 75 -6.34 2.44 -5.29
C ILE A 75 -6.85 1.49 -6.38
N ASN A 76 -7.96 1.83 -7.00
CA ASN A 76 -8.57 1.04 -8.08
C ASN A 76 -8.38 1.66 -9.47
N THR A 77 -7.54 2.70 -9.60
CA THR A 77 -7.14 3.27 -10.89
C THR A 77 -6.06 2.40 -11.57
N THR A 78 -5.81 2.66 -12.85
CA THR A 78 -4.70 2.00 -13.55
C THR A 78 -3.37 2.59 -13.08
N MET A 79 -2.50 1.72 -12.52
CA MET A 79 -1.27 2.15 -11.88
C MET A 79 -0.03 1.64 -12.59
N VAL A 80 0.99 2.49 -12.68
CA VAL A 80 2.35 2.12 -13.05
C VAL A 80 3.26 2.30 -11.84
N GLY A 81 3.99 1.24 -11.49
CA GLY A 81 4.86 1.21 -10.34
C GLY A 81 6.28 1.66 -10.67
N ILE A 82 6.91 2.36 -9.73
CA ILE A 82 8.35 2.66 -9.77
C ILE A 82 8.99 2.15 -8.50
N ALA A 83 10.14 1.50 -8.65
CA ALA A 83 10.99 1.10 -7.54
C ALA A 83 12.48 1.33 -7.87
N GLY A 84 13.28 1.58 -6.84
CA GLY A 84 14.70 1.80 -7.01
C GLY A 84 15.45 1.93 -5.67
N PRO A 85 16.77 2.21 -5.70
CA PRO A 85 17.58 2.27 -4.51
C PRO A 85 17.16 3.43 -3.59
N ASN A 86 17.28 3.21 -2.28
CA ASN A 86 17.03 4.23 -1.24
C ASN A 86 18.02 5.41 -1.31
N ARG A 87 19.14 5.24 -2.00
CA ARG A 87 20.11 6.30 -2.32
C ARG A 87 20.30 6.29 -3.83
N SER A 88 19.89 7.37 -4.47
CA SER A 88 20.04 7.56 -5.92
C SER A 88 21.12 8.59 -6.20
N ASN A 89 21.66 8.56 -7.41
CA ASN A 89 22.54 9.59 -7.95
C ASN A 89 21.78 10.46 -8.96
N HIS A 90 22.39 11.57 -9.36
CA HIS A 90 21.79 12.54 -10.27
C HIS A 90 21.26 11.90 -11.59
N ARG A 91 22.00 10.93 -12.16
CA ARG A 91 21.61 10.24 -13.40
C ARG A 91 20.35 9.41 -13.21
N ILE A 92 20.28 8.67 -12.10
CA ILE A 92 19.09 7.85 -11.75
C ILE A 92 17.90 8.79 -11.50
N ASP A 93 18.09 9.89 -10.78
CA ASP A 93 17.03 10.85 -10.50
C ASP A 93 16.49 11.51 -11.78
N GLN A 94 17.37 11.88 -12.72
CA GLN A 94 16.95 12.43 -14.02
C GLN A 94 16.14 11.40 -14.82
N ASN A 95 16.61 10.16 -14.90
CA ASN A 95 15.89 9.11 -15.61
C ASN A 95 14.54 8.81 -14.93
N THR A 96 14.50 8.81 -13.60
CA THR A 96 13.25 8.65 -12.83
C THR A 96 12.24 9.73 -13.21
N LYS A 97 12.66 10.99 -13.27
CA LYS A 97 11.78 12.10 -13.66
C LYS A 97 11.23 11.93 -15.09
N ARG A 98 12.07 11.55 -16.05
CA ARG A 98 11.64 11.29 -17.44
C ARG A 98 10.59 10.16 -17.52
N VAL A 99 10.79 9.09 -16.75
CA VAL A 99 9.81 8.00 -16.66
C VAL A 99 8.50 8.50 -16.06
N VAL A 100 8.56 9.27 -14.98
CA VAL A 100 7.38 9.85 -14.33
C VAL A 100 6.63 10.82 -15.26
N GLU A 101 7.34 11.61 -16.06
CA GLU A 101 6.72 12.47 -17.09
C GLU A 101 5.87 11.64 -18.06
N LYS A 102 6.36 10.47 -18.50
CA LYS A 102 5.59 9.57 -19.36
C LYS A 102 4.38 8.97 -18.64
N ILE A 103 4.52 8.57 -17.36
CA ILE A 103 3.41 8.08 -16.55
C ILE A 103 2.31 9.15 -16.45
N TYR A 104 2.71 10.41 -16.24
CA TYR A 104 1.78 11.53 -16.16
C TYR A 104 1.12 11.85 -17.51
N GLU A 105 1.87 11.88 -18.61
CA GLU A 105 1.37 12.14 -19.98
C GLU A 105 0.31 11.11 -20.41
N GLU A 106 0.43 9.86 -19.96
CA GLU A 106 -0.49 8.77 -20.26
C GLU A 106 -1.63 8.64 -19.22
N ASP A 107 -1.77 9.61 -18.32
CA ASP A 107 -2.81 9.67 -17.24
C ASP A 107 -2.81 8.45 -16.30
N TYR A 108 -1.66 7.80 -16.10
CA TYR A 108 -1.53 6.73 -15.12
C TYR A 108 -1.32 7.28 -13.70
N THR A 109 -1.89 6.57 -12.73
CA THR A 109 -1.55 6.77 -11.32
C THR A 109 -0.19 6.13 -11.03
N LEU A 110 0.73 6.89 -10.43
CA LEU A 110 2.00 6.36 -9.96
C LEU A 110 1.79 5.56 -8.67
N ILE A 111 2.30 4.33 -8.59
CA ILE A 111 2.44 3.64 -7.30
C ILE A 111 3.92 3.53 -6.93
N ALA A 112 4.26 3.93 -5.70
CA ALA A 112 5.60 3.86 -5.15
C ALA A 112 5.57 3.56 -3.65
N GLY A 113 6.65 3.01 -3.13
CA GLY A 113 6.74 2.51 -1.76
C GLY A 113 7.42 3.46 -0.79
N ILE A 114 8.61 3.08 -0.34
CA ILE A 114 9.37 3.79 0.68
C ILE A 114 9.72 5.20 0.18
N ASN A 115 9.36 6.21 0.96
CA ASN A 115 9.59 7.61 0.62
C ASN A 115 11.09 8.02 0.74
N ARG A 116 11.97 7.33 -0.02
CA ARG A 116 13.43 7.57 -0.09
C ARG A 116 13.94 7.34 -1.51
N GLY A 117 15.08 7.98 -1.85
CA GLY A 117 15.76 7.79 -3.13
C GLY A 117 14.85 7.91 -4.33
N VAL A 118 14.81 6.87 -5.16
CA VAL A 118 14.00 6.82 -6.39
C VAL A 118 12.51 7.04 -6.12
N ASP A 119 11.96 6.36 -5.11
CA ASP A 119 10.54 6.45 -4.77
C ASP A 119 10.14 7.88 -4.41
N LYS A 120 10.94 8.55 -3.57
CA LYS A 120 10.72 9.96 -3.20
C LYS A 120 10.82 10.91 -4.39
N THR A 121 11.82 10.69 -5.25
CA THR A 121 11.99 11.47 -6.49
C THR A 121 10.77 11.32 -7.40
N ALA A 122 10.28 10.08 -7.56
CA ALA A 122 9.11 9.78 -8.39
C ALA A 122 7.82 10.42 -7.83
N ILE A 123 7.53 10.20 -6.54
CA ILE A 123 6.34 10.76 -5.89
C ILE A 123 6.32 12.28 -6.00
N ARG A 124 7.42 12.95 -5.63
CA ARG A 124 7.50 14.42 -5.67
C ARG A 124 7.37 14.96 -7.08
N HIS A 125 7.93 14.28 -8.07
CA HIS A 125 7.84 14.73 -9.44
C HIS A 125 6.44 14.56 -10.02
N GLN A 126 5.77 13.41 -9.77
CA GLN A 126 4.39 13.17 -10.18
C GLN A 126 3.43 14.20 -9.58
N LEU A 127 3.56 14.48 -8.29
CA LEU A 127 2.74 15.48 -7.61
C LEU A 127 3.00 16.91 -8.13
N LYS A 128 4.25 17.23 -8.47
CA LYS A 128 4.62 18.52 -9.08
C LYS A 128 3.96 18.72 -10.45
N LEU A 129 3.81 17.67 -11.24
CA LEU A 129 3.13 17.70 -12.53
C LEU A 129 1.60 17.78 -12.39
N GLY A 130 1.05 17.59 -11.20
CA GLY A 130 -0.39 17.53 -10.95
C GLY A 130 -0.98 16.12 -11.02
N GLY A 131 -0.14 15.11 -11.19
CA GLY A 131 -0.54 13.71 -11.30
C GLY A 131 -0.95 13.08 -9.99
N LYS A 132 -1.48 11.86 -10.06
CA LYS A 132 -2.00 11.07 -8.94
C LYS A 132 -1.00 10.04 -8.47
N VAL A 133 -0.97 9.78 -7.16
CA VAL A 133 -0.02 8.88 -6.50
C VAL A 133 -0.73 7.99 -5.50
N VAL A 134 -0.43 6.70 -5.53
CA VAL A 134 -0.66 5.76 -4.43
C VAL A 134 0.70 5.49 -3.78
N ASN A 135 0.87 5.92 -2.53
CA ASN A 135 2.06 5.60 -1.74
C ASN A 135 1.74 4.42 -0.82
N PHE A 136 2.28 3.24 -1.14
CA PHE A 136 2.11 2.06 -0.31
C PHE A 136 3.27 1.98 0.69
N SER A 137 3.02 2.46 1.92
CA SER A 137 4.06 2.63 2.95
C SER A 137 4.28 1.36 3.76
N SER A 138 5.54 1.02 3.98
CA SER A 138 5.97 -0.04 4.92
C SER A 138 6.41 0.50 6.28
N SER A 139 6.44 1.82 6.47
CA SER A 139 6.87 2.46 7.71
C SER A 139 6.59 3.97 7.69
N ASP A 140 6.75 4.60 8.84
CA ASP A 140 6.70 6.06 8.98
C ASP A 140 5.40 6.70 8.43
N PHE A 141 4.27 5.97 8.53
CA PHE A 141 2.98 6.40 8.00
C PHE A 141 2.63 7.83 8.43
N MET A 142 2.74 8.13 9.74
CA MET A 142 2.42 9.45 10.29
C MET A 142 3.34 10.55 9.75
N THR A 143 4.63 10.25 9.59
CA THR A 143 5.62 11.20 9.03
C THR A 143 5.32 11.47 7.55
N THR A 144 5.04 10.42 6.78
CA THR A 144 4.67 10.51 5.36
C THR A 144 3.37 11.27 5.18
N MET A 145 2.36 11.00 6.00
CA MET A 145 1.08 11.72 6.00
C MET A 145 1.28 13.23 6.22
N LYS A 146 2.14 13.62 7.17
CA LYS A 146 2.48 15.03 7.43
C LYS A 146 3.23 15.66 6.24
N GLU A 147 4.21 14.95 5.67
CA GLU A 147 5.02 15.44 4.53
C GLU A 147 4.14 15.74 3.31
N TYR A 148 3.16 14.87 3.03
CA TYR A 148 2.28 14.99 1.85
C TYR A 148 0.88 15.51 2.16
N GLN A 149 0.65 16.11 3.32
CA GLN A 149 -0.67 16.56 3.79
C GLN A 149 -1.44 17.37 2.74
N ARG A 150 -0.75 18.27 2.01
CA ARG A 150 -1.38 19.08 0.96
C ARG A 150 -1.86 18.21 -0.21
N ALA A 151 -1.05 17.27 -0.68
CA ALA A 151 -1.40 16.38 -1.79
C ALA A 151 -2.54 15.43 -1.40
N ILE A 152 -2.56 14.95 -0.16
CA ILE A 152 -3.64 14.14 0.40
C ILE A 152 -4.95 14.94 0.41
N LYS A 153 -4.95 16.16 0.94
CA LYS A 153 -6.13 17.03 1.00
C LYS A 153 -6.67 17.41 -0.39
N ASN A 154 -5.79 17.51 -1.38
CA ASN A 154 -6.16 17.82 -2.76
C ASN A 154 -6.61 16.58 -3.56
N GLY A 155 -6.68 15.39 -2.98
CA GLY A 155 -7.04 14.15 -3.66
C GLY A 155 -5.99 13.65 -4.66
N GLN A 156 -4.74 14.14 -4.57
CA GLN A 156 -3.63 13.75 -5.46
C GLN A 156 -2.81 12.57 -4.92
N LEU A 157 -2.86 12.33 -3.60
CA LEU A 157 -2.12 11.26 -2.97
C LEU A 157 -3.01 10.44 -2.03
N LEU A 158 -3.00 9.14 -2.23
CA LEU A 158 -3.50 8.15 -1.30
C LEU A 158 -2.31 7.47 -0.61
N LEU A 159 -2.25 7.54 0.71
CA LEU A 159 -1.30 6.80 1.52
C LEU A 159 -1.97 5.53 2.03
N VAL A 160 -1.32 4.38 1.82
CA VAL A 160 -1.83 3.05 2.22
C VAL A 160 -0.77 2.29 2.99
N SER A 161 -1.18 1.48 3.96
CA SER A 161 -0.29 0.56 4.68
C SER A 161 -1.06 -0.65 5.21
N GLU A 162 -0.44 -1.81 5.22
CA GLU A 162 -0.91 -2.97 5.99
C GLU A 162 -0.59 -2.82 7.47
N GLN A 163 0.43 -2.03 7.79
CA GLN A 163 0.90 -1.84 9.16
C GLN A 163 0.21 -0.67 9.85
N GLY A 164 0.02 -0.80 11.16
CA GLY A 164 -0.51 0.27 11.99
C GLY A 164 0.33 1.55 11.88
N PRO A 165 -0.31 2.74 11.93
CA PRO A 165 0.36 4.02 11.70
C PRO A 165 1.55 4.34 12.61
N ALA A 166 1.63 3.70 13.78
CA ALA A 166 2.71 3.89 14.76
C ALA A 166 3.87 2.88 14.62
N GLN A 167 3.81 1.98 13.63
CA GLN A 167 4.86 0.96 13.49
C GLN A 167 6.11 1.50 12.83
N HIS A 168 7.26 1.00 13.31
CA HIS A 168 8.59 1.31 12.78
C HIS A 168 8.93 0.44 11.57
N PHE A 169 9.96 0.87 10.84
CA PHE A 169 10.44 0.14 9.67
C PHE A 169 10.88 -1.29 10.01
N ASP A 170 10.38 -2.23 9.23
CA ASP A 170 10.78 -3.62 9.20
C ASP A 170 11.12 -4.05 7.76
N ALA A 171 12.29 -4.68 7.56
CA ALA A 171 12.77 -5.05 6.23
C ALA A 171 11.92 -6.15 5.56
N TYR A 172 11.37 -7.08 6.35
CA TYR A 172 10.49 -8.12 5.86
C TYR A 172 9.16 -7.53 5.38
N GLN A 173 8.60 -6.61 6.15
CA GLN A 173 7.38 -5.89 5.78
C GLN A 173 7.58 -5.01 4.54
N ALA A 174 8.75 -4.39 4.39
CA ALA A 174 9.07 -3.64 3.18
C ALA A 174 9.10 -4.56 1.93
N MET A 175 9.57 -5.79 2.07
CA MET A 175 9.52 -6.77 0.98
C MET A 175 8.08 -7.18 0.64
N ILE A 176 7.22 -7.40 1.64
CA ILE A 176 5.79 -7.69 1.44
C ILE A 176 5.10 -6.51 0.77
N THR A 177 5.37 -5.29 1.23
CA THR A 177 4.85 -4.06 0.61
C THR A 177 5.21 -3.97 -0.88
N ASN A 178 6.43 -4.32 -1.26
CA ASN A 178 6.81 -4.39 -2.67
C ASN A 178 5.95 -5.40 -3.44
N GLN A 179 5.63 -6.57 -2.87
CA GLN A 179 4.75 -7.55 -3.52
C GLN A 179 3.35 -6.99 -3.76
N TYR A 180 2.81 -6.21 -2.82
CA TYR A 180 1.54 -5.52 -3.00
C TYR A 180 1.60 -4.50 -4.14
N MET A 181 2.68 -3.70 -4.21
CA MET A 181 2.88 -2.75 -5.31
C MET A 181 2.97 -3.45 -6.67
N PHE A 182 3.72 -4.56 -6.78
CA PHE A 182 3.74 -5.37 -7.99
C PHE A 182 2.33 -5.89 -8.34
N SER A 183 1.58 -6.36 -7.35
CA SER A 183 0.24 -6.91 -7.58
C SER A 183 -0.77 -5.84 -8.03
N LEU A 184 -0.62 -4.60 -7.58
CA LEU A 184 -1.50 -3.48 -7.91
C LEU A 184 -1.15 -2.81 -9.24
N SER A 185 0.07 -2.99 -9.76
CA SER A 185 0.54 -2.32 -10.97
C SER A 185 0.21 -3.10 -12.25
N GLU A 186 0.00 -2.39 -13.36
CA GLU A 186 0.01 -2.94 -14.72
C GLU A 186 1.44 -3.28 -15.18
N CYS A 187 2.38 -2.43 -14.83
CA CYS A 187 3.81 -2.73 -14.94
C CYS A 187 4.60 -2.10 -13.79
N MET A 188 5.75 -2.69 -13.46
CA MET A 188 6.67 -2.16 -12.46
C MET A 188 8.00 -1.80 -13.12
N ILE A 189 8.37 -0.52 -13.06
CA ILE A 189 9.61 0.00 -13.61
C ILE A 189 10.66 0.04 -12.51
N ILE A 190 11.70 -0.78 -12.65
CA ILE A 190 12.82 -0.83 -11.72
C ILE A 190 13.95 0.05 -12.28
N MET A 191 14.17 1.20 -11.64
CA MET A 191 15.18 2.17 -12.09
C MET A 191 16.60 1.66 -11.92
N TYR A 192 16.84 0.88 -10.90
CA TYR A 192 18.10 0.18 -10.66
C TYR A 192 17.90 -0.88 -9.58
N SER A 193 18.56 -2.01 -9.75
CA SER A 193 18.68 -3.05 -8.73
C SER A 193 20.03 -3.76 -8.86
N GLN A 194 20.62 -4.16 -7.74
CA GLN A 194 21.79 -5.00 -7.73
C GLN A 194 21.36 -6.46 -7.89
N VAL A 195 22.01 -7.18 -8.80
CA VAL A 195 21.75 -8.60 -9.05
C VAL A 195 22.01 -9.43 -7.77
N ASN A 196 21.11 -10.32 -7.46
CA ASN A 196 21.14 -11.21 -6.29
C ASN A 196 21.22 -10.50 -4.93
N SER A 197 20.80 -9.22 -4.86
CA SER A 197 20.90 -8.44 -3.63
C SER A 197 19.75 -7.46 -3.44
N GLY A 198 19.27 -7.36 -2.21
CA GLY A 198 18.29 -6.37 -1.76
C GLY A 198 16.84 -6.72 -2.04
N GLY A 199 15.94 -6.00 -1.35
CA GLY A 199 14.50 -6.28 -1.37
C GLY A 199 13.87 -6.11 -2.75
N ILE A 200 14.32 -5.14 -3.56
CA ILE A 200 13.79 -4.91 -4.92
C ILE A 200 14.11 -6.10 -5.82
N TRP A 201 15.35 -6.63 -5.78
CA TRP A 201 15.72 -7.81 -6.55
C TRP A 201 14.87 -9.02 -6.16
N LEU A 202 14.76 -9.29 -4.86
CA LEU A 202 13.96 -10.40 -4.36
C LEU A 202 12.50 -10.30 -4.77
N SER A 203 11.90 -9.11 -4.65
CA SER A 203 10.52 -8.87 -5.05
C SER A 203 10.32 -9.01 -6.57
N ALA A 204 11.27 -8.54 -7.38
CA ALA A 204 11.24 -8.69 -8.83
C ALA A 204 11.33 -10.17 -9.25
N MET A 205 12.23 -10.94 -8.63
CA MET A 205 12.36 -12.37 -8.89
C MET A 205 11.10 -13.15 -8.45
N GLN A 206 10.49 -12.75 -7.35
CA GLN A 206 9.22 -13.34 -6.93
C GLN A 206 8.10 -12.97 -7.91
N ASN A 207 8.01 -11.71 -8.34
CA ASN A 207 7.05 -11.32 -9.38
C ASN A 207 7.22 -12.13 -10.67
N PHE A 208 8.46 -12.39 -11.07
CA PHE A 208 8.74 -13.21 -12.25
C PHE A 208 8.18 -14.64 -12.12
N LYS A 209 8.24 -15.19 -10.91
CA LYS A 209 7.67 -16.52 -10.59
C LYS A 209 6.15 -16.48 -10.50
N GLU A 210 5.59 -15.52 -9.79
CA GLU A 210 4.16 -15.42 -9.47
C GLU A 210 3.35 -14.73 -10.59
N LYS A 211 4.02 -13.99 -11.49
CA LYS A 211 3.41 -13.26 -12.62
C LYS A 211 2.33 -12.25 -12.19
N TRP A 212 2.58 -11.52 -11.11
CA TRP A 212 1.65 -10.49 -10.65
C TRP A 212 1.53 -9.32 -11.62
N THR A 213 2.65 -8.90 -12.22
CA THR A 213 2.71 -7.80 -13.20
C THR A 213 3.81 -8.03 -14.24
N ARG A 214 3.81 -7.19 -15.28
CA ARG A 214 4.82 -7.15 -16.36
C ARG A 214 6.05 -6.37 -15.95
#